data_ff33d915e0e12bbe3d2a54f2e8e082fb
#
_entry.id   ff33d915e0e12bbe3d2a54f2e8e082fb
#
_cell.length_a   1.000
_cell.length_b   1.000
_cell.length_c   1.000
_cell.angle_alpha   90.00
_cell.angle_beta   90.00
_cell.angle_gamma   90.00
#
_symmetry.space_group_name_H-M   'P 1'
#
loop_
_entity.id
_entity.type
_entity.pdbx_description
1 polymer ?
#
loop_
_entity_poly.entity_id
_entity_poly.type
_entity_poly.pdbx_seq_one_letter_code
_entity_poly.pdbx_strand_id
1 'polypeptide(L)'
;QFLKAVLPEPASLAEGYTGQTSIGCQIRGIKDGKERTYYIWNNCDHAAAYNEIGAQAVSYTTGVPAMLGAKMILTGTWKGAGVFNVEEFDPDPFMAEIGKYGLPWNESIDQPLPVEQ
;
A
#
# COMPACT_ATOMS: atom_id res chain seq x y z
N GLN A 1 1.22 -21.99 -21.07
CA GLN A 1 2.25 -22.95 -20.60
C GLN A 1 3.66 -22.41 -20.77
N PHE A 2 3.99 -21.70 -21.87
CA PHE A 2 5.34 -21.14 -22.10
C PHE A 2 5.80 -20.18 -20.97
N LEU A 3 4.92 -19.25 -20.54
CA LEU A 3 5.24 -18.31 -19.45
C LEU A 3 5.58 -19.04 -18.15
N LYS A 4 4.86 -20.11 -17.81
CA LYS A 4 5.18 -20.92 -16.61
C LYS A 4 6.55 -21.62 -16.67
N ALA A 5 7.05 -21.90 -17.87
CA ALA A 5 8.32 -22.57 -18.05
C ALA A 5 9.53 -21.61 -17.99
N VAL A 6 9.31 -20.32 -18.23
CA VAL A 6 10.39 -19.31 -18.29
C VAL A 6 10.38 -18.32 -17.14
N LEU A 7 9.27 -18.17 -16.43
CA LEU A 7 9.20 -17.33 -15.23
C LEU A 7 9.80 -18.10 -14.04
N PRO A 8 10.70 -17.48 -13.27
CA PRO A 8 11.18 -18.07 -12.03
C PRO A 8 10.07 -18.16 -10.99
N GLU A 9 10.21 -19.08 -10.06
CA GLU A 9 9.31 -19.16 -8.91
C GLU A 9 9.37 -17.84 -8.12
N PRO A 10 8.20 -17.24 -7.76
CA PRO A 10 8.16 -15.95 -7.06
C PRO A 10 9.00 -15.90 -5.79
N ALA A 11 9.03 -17.00 -5.02
CA ALA A 11 9.83 -17.09 -3.80
C ALA A 11 11.34 -17.01 -4.08
N SER A 12 11.82 -17.51 -5.23
CA SER A 12 13.23 -17.47 -5.60
C SER A 12 13.72 -16.06 -5.94
N LEU A 13 12.81 -15.13 -6.21
CA LEU A 13 13.14 -13.74 -6.51
C LEU A 13 13.27 -12.86 -5.25
N ALA A 14 12.95 -13.41 -4.09
CA ALA A 14 12.89 -12.65 -2.85
C ALA A 14 14.16 -12.84 -2.00
N GLU A 15 14.82 -13.98 -2.09
CA GLU A 15 16.04 -14.29 -1.32
C GLU A 15 17.19 -13.37 -1.73
N GLY A 16 17.79 -12.66 -0.74
CA GLY A 16 18.89 -11.74 -0.96
C GLY A 16 18.52 -10.44 -1.69
N TYR A 17 17.24 -10.22 -1.95
CA TYR A 17 16.78 -8.98 -2.57
C TYR A 17 16.80 -7.83 -1.57
N THR A 18 17.47 -6.74 -1.93
CA THR A 18 17.61 -5.54 -1.09
C THR A 18 16.89 -4.36 -1.69
N GLY A 19 16.59 -3.35 -0.85
CA GLY A 19 15.84 -2.16 -1.24
C GLY A 19 14.41 -2.19 -0.71
N GLN A 20 13.58 -1.32 -1.22
CA GLN A 20 12.21 -1.17 -0.73
C GLN A 20 11.23 -0.85 -1.85
N THR A 21 9.98 -1.22 -1.65
CA THR A 21 8.84 -0.74 -2.43
C THR A 21 8.32 0.53 -1.77
N SER A 22 8.23 1.62 -2.53
CA SER A 22 7.61 2.88 -2.09
C SER A 22 6.35 3.12 -2.90
N ILE A 23 5.22 3.30 -2.24
CA ILE A 23 3.92 3.55 -2.86
C ILE A 23 3.34 4.81 -2.25
N GLY A 24 2.96 5.77 -3.08
CA GLY A 24 2.39 7.01 -2.59
C GLY A 24 1.55 7.76 -3.63
N CYS A 25 0.77 8.70 -3.13
CA CYS A 25 -0.05 9.59 -3.93
C CYS A 25 0.31 11.05 -3.61
N GLN A 26 0.60 11.83 -4.63
CA GLN A 26 0.72 13.28 -4.53
C GLN A 26 -0.55 13.92 -5.08
N ILE A 27 -1.17 14.76 -4.28
CA ILE A 27 -2.38 15.51 -4.63
C ILE A 27 -2.03 17.00 -4.60
N ARG A 28 -2.25 17.70 -5.71
CA ARG A 28 -2.11 19.16 -5.80
C ARG A 28 -3.46 19.78 -6.11
N GLY A 29 -3.80 20.84 -5.42
CA GLY A 29 -5.09 21.52 -5.62
C GLY A 29 -5.17 22.85 -4.91
N ILE A 30 -6.36 23.45 -4.96
CA ILE A 30 -6.65 24.71 -4.27
C ILE A 30 -7.59 24.39 -3.11
N LYS A 31 -7.18 24.75 -1.90
CA LYS A 31 -8.03 24.70 -0.70
C LYS A 31 -8.00 26.08 -0.03
N ASP A 32 -9.19 26.63 0.23
CA ASP A 32 -9.37 27.95 0.84
C ASP A 32 -8.64 29.06 0.07
N GLY A 33 -8.66 28.98 -1.27
CA GLY A 33 -8.03 29.97 -2.17
C GLY A 33 -6.51 29.89 -2.25
N LYS A 34 -5.88 28.88 -1.65
CA LYS A 34 -4.42 28.67 -1.67
C LYS A 34 -4.06 27.36 -2.34
N GLU A 35 -2.98 27.35 -3.10
CA GLU A 35 -2.39 26.12 -3.59
C GLU A 35 -1.88 25.27 -2.42
N ARG A 36 -2.22 24.00 -2.45
CA ARG A 36 -1.81 23.01 -1.45
C ARG A 36 -1.29 21.77 -2.15
N THR A 37 -0.28 21.17 -1.56
CA THR A 37 0.22 19.86 -1.94
C THR A 37 0.10 18.92 -0.74
N TYR A 38 -0.54 17.78 -0.95
CA TYR A 38 -0.61 16.70 0.01
C TYR A 38 0.07 15.48 -0.58
N TYR A 39 0.98 14.88 0.17
CA TYR A 39 1.64 13.64 -0.20
C TYR A 39 1.47 12.62 0.90
N ILE A 40 0.98 11.44 0.55
CA ILE A 40 0.83 10.29 1.43
C ILE A 40 1.56 9.10 0.83
N TRP A 41 2.34 8.38 1.63
CA TRP A 41 3.11 7.23 1.14
C TRP A 41 3.39 6.21 2.23
N ASN A 42 3.71 4.98 1.80
CA ASN A 42 4.33 3.97 2.63
C ASN A 42 5.60 3.42 1.97
N ASN A 43 6.47 2.85 2.78
CA ASN A 43 7.63 2.11 2.35
C ASN A 43 7.59 0.71 2.96
N CYS A 44 7.96 -0.29 2.16
CA CYS A 44 8.06 -1.67 2.58
C CYS A 44 9.43 -2.23 2.16
N ASP A 45 10.25 -2.59 3.14
CA ASP A 45 11.57 -3.15 2.90
C ASP A 45 11.49 -4.61 2.45
N HIS A 46 12.26 -4.96 1.40
CA HIS A 46 12.25 -6.31 0.84
C HIS A 46 12.79 -7.37 1.81
N ALA A 47 13.86 -7.06 2.53
CA ALA A 47 14.46 -8.01 3.46
C ALA A 47 13.54 -8.23 4.68
N ALA A 48 12.92 -7.17 5.19
CA ALA A 48 11.95 -7.27 6.28
C ALA A 48 10.74 -8.11 5.88
N ALA A 49 10.16 -7.83 4.71
CA ALA A 49 9.03 -8.61 4.18
C ALA A 49 9.41 -10.09 3.98
N TYR A 50 10.58 -10.36 3.42
CA TYR A 50 11.05 -11.73 3.23
C TYR A 50 11.23 -12.49 4.54
N ASN A 51 11.82 -11.84 5.54
CA ASN A 51 11.99 -12.45 6.86
C ASN A 51 10.66 -12.78 7.57
N GLU A 52 9.62 -12.00 7.29
CA GLU A 52 8.29 -12.19 7.90
C GLU A 52 7.45 -13.23 7.16
N ILE A 53 7.41 -13.15 5.82
CA ILE A 53 6.45 -13.94 5.02
C ILE A 53 7.10 -14.77 3.90
N GLY A 54 8.42 -14.75 3.74
CA GLY A 54 9.11 -15.45 2.66
C GLY A 54 8.80 -14.92 1.25
N ALA A 55 8.41 -13.65 1.12
CA ALA A 55 8.04 -13.04 -0.13
C ALA A 55 8.56 -11.60 -0.23
N GLN A 56 8.56 -11.04 -1.45
CA GLN A 56 8.98 -9.66 -1.69
C GLN A 56 7.99 -8.64 -1.09
N ALA A 57 8.49 -7.42 -0.84
CA ALA A 57 7.68 -6.29 -0.41
C ALA A 57 6.47 -6.01 -1.34
N VAL A 58 6.58 -6.26 -2.64
CA VAL A 58 5.47 -6.13 -3.59
C VAL A 58 4.31 -7.07 -3.24
N SER A 59 4.61 -8.31 -2.84
CA SER A 59 3.57 -9.25 -2.38
C SER A 59 2.92 -8.79 -1.08
N TYR A 60 3.73 -8.24 -0.17
CA TYR A 60 3.27 -7.70 1.10
C TYR A 60 2.36 -6.49 0.90
N THR A 61 2.79 -5.50 0.13
CA THR A 61 2.02 -4.28 -0.14
C THR A 61 0.76 -4.52 -0.98
N THR A 62 0.66 -5.67 -1.63
CA THR A 62 -0.54 -6.11 -2.35
C THR A 62 -1.48 -6.92 -1.46
N GLY A 63 -0.94 -7.88 -0.72
CA GLY A 63 -1.72 -8.83 0.07
C GLY A 63 -2.34 -8.22 1.32
N VAL A 64 -1.59 -7.39 2.05
CA VAL A 64 -2.09 -6.77 3.29
C VAL A 64 -3.29 -5.85 3.06
N PRO A 65 -3.28 -4.92 2.09
CA PRO A 65 -4.46 -4.12 1.81
C PRO A 65 -5.68 -4.95 1.36
N ALA A 66 -5.47 -5.97 0.54
CA ALA A 66 -6.55 -6.85 0.10
C ALA A 66 -7.18 -7.62 1.28
N MET A 67 -6.35 -8.17 2.17
CA MET A 67 -6.81 -8.84 3.40
C MET A 67 -7.57 -7.87 4.29
N LEU A 68 -7.06 -6.65 4.47
CA LEU A 68 -7.69 -5.64 5.31
C LEU A 68 -9.04 -5.19 4.73
N GLY A 69 -9.15 -5.00 3.41
CA GLY A 69 -10.42 -4.73 2.74
C GLY A 69 -11.43 -5.84 2.97
N ALA A 70 -11.03 -7.10 2.85
CA ALA A 70 -11.87 -8.25 3.19
C ALA A 70 -12.32 -8.23 4.66
N LYS A 71 -11.43 -7.88 5.59
CA LYS A 71 -11.76 -7.70 7.00
C LYS A 71 -12.81 -6.61 7.20
N MET A 72 -12.68 -5.45 6.54
CA MET A 72 -13.67 -4.36 6.64
C MET A 72 -15.08 -4.81 6.22
N ILE A 73 -15.16 -5.62 5.17
CA ILE A 73 -16.43 -6.20 4.70
C ILE A 73 -16.97 -7.23 5.70
N LEU A 74 -16.14 -8.18 6.13
CA LEU A 74 -16.56 -9.26 7.03
C LEU A 74 -16.99 -8.75 8.41
N THR A 75 -16.36 -7.71 8.92
CA THR A 75 -16.74 -7.07 10.18
C THR A 75 -17.94 -6.12 10.04
N GLY A 76 -18.41 -5.89 8.81
CA GLY A 76 -19.50 -4.97 8.53
C GLY A 76 -19.13 -3.50 8.70
N THR A 77 -17.85 -3.16 8.71
CA THR A 77 -17.37 -1.76 8.68
C THR A 77 -17.69 -1.13 7.34
N TRP A 78 -17.39 -1.84 6.25
CA TRP A 78 -17.84 -1.50 4.90
C TRP A 78 -19.06 -2.34 4.53
N LYS A 79 -20.14 -1.70 4.13
CA LYS A 79 -21.42 -2.35 3.80
C LYS A 79 -21.97 -1.83 2.50
N GLY A 80 -22.54 -2.75 1.72
CA GLY A 80 -23.26 -2.45 0.47
C GLY A 80 -23.70 -3.73 -0.20
N ALA A 81 -24.76 -3.63 -1.02
CA ALA A 81 -25.20 -4.71 -1.88
C ALA A 81 -24.85 -4.33 -3.33
N GLY A 82 -23.93 -5.06 -3.94
CA GLY A 82 -23.47 -4.78 -5.30
C GLY A 82 -21.96 -4.80 -5.44
N VAL A 83 -21.46 -4.15 -6.49
CA VAL A 83 -20.03 -3.94 -6.74
C VAL A 83 -19.71 -2.47 -6.48
N PHE A 84 -18.70 -2.22 -5.70
CA PHE A 84 -18.27 -0.88 -5.31
C PHE A 84 -16.76 -0.72 -5.59
N ASN A 85 -16.35 0.48 -5.95
CA ASN A 85 -14.96 0.87 -5.86
C ASN A 85 -14.60 1.15 -4.40
N VAL A 86 -13.36 0.87 -4.01
CA VAL A 86 -12.92 1.06 -2.62
C VAL A 86 -13.02 2.52 -2.17
N GLU A 87 -12.91 3.46 -3.10
CA GLU A 87 -13.02 4.91 -2.88
C GLU A 87 -14.43 5.38 -2.50
N GLU A 88 -15.44 4.53 -2.64
CA GLU A 88 -16.82 4.83 -2.24
C GLU A 88 -17.06 4.58 -0.75
N PHE A 89 -16.11 3.93 -0.07
CA PHE A 89 -16.18 3.66 1.36
C PHE A 89 -15.39 4.69 2.16
N ASP A 90 -15.75 4.82 3.45
CA ASP A 90 -14.97 5.60 4.40
C ASP A 90 -13.56 4.99 4.55
N PRO A 91 -12.49 5.73 4.23
CA PRO A 91 -11.12 5.25 4.34
C PRO A 91 -10.59 5.23 5.77
N ASP A 92 -11.15 6.00 6.70
CA ASP A 92 -10.59 6.21 8.04
C ASP A 92 -10.40 4.91 8.83
N PRO A 93 -11.37 3.97 8.88
CA PRO A 93 -11.18 2.71 9.57
C PRO A 93 -10.06 1.85 8.97
N PHE A 94 -9.91 1.88 7.65
CA PHE A 94 -8.86 1.17 6.94
C PHE A 94 -7.49 1.77 7.26
N MET A 95 -7.36 3.08 7.17
CA MET A 95 -6.11 3.81 7.45
C MET A 95 -5.67 3.67 8.91
N ALA A 96 -6.60 3.61 9.86
CA ALA A 96 -6.31 3.37 11.27
C ALA A 96 -5.76 1.96 11.56
N GLU A 97 -6.07 1.00 10.68
CA GLU A 97 -5.68 -0.40 10.87
C GLU A 97 -4.41 -0.78 10.08
N ILE A 98 -4.19 -0.23 8.89
CA ILE A 98 -3.16 -0.71 7.96
C ILE A 98 -1.75 -0.69 8.55
N GLY A 99 -1.45 0.29 9.39
CA GLY A 99 -0.16 0.38 10.10
C GLY A 99 0.08 -0.76 11.09
N LYS A 100 -0.98 -1.33 11.65
CA LYS A 100 -0.92 -2.48 12.57
C LYS A 100 -0.54 -3.78 11.85
N TYR A 101 -0.72 -3.80 10.53
CA TYR A 101 -0.40 -4.93 9.65
C TYR A 101 0.88 -4.69 8.85
N GLY A 102 1.84 -3.93 9.41
CA GLY A 102 3.18 -3.78 8.87
C GLY A 102 3.33 -2.77 7.73
N LEU A 103 2.27 -2.02 7.38
CA LEU A 103 2.31 -0.98 6.36
C LEU A 103 1.96 0.40 6.97
N PRO A 104 2.79 0.95 7.86
CA PRO A 104 2.59 2.31 8.33
C PRO A 104 2.69 3.28 7.16
N TRP A 105 1.86 4.32 7.19
CA TRP A 105 1.86 5.37 6.20
C TRP A 105 2.40 6.67 6.78
N ASN A 106 2.94 7.49 5.91
CA ASN A 106 3.48 8.81 6.21
C ASN A 106 2.70 9.85 5.41
N GLU A 107 2.70 11.08 5.87
CA GLU A 107 2.13 12.21 5.15
C GLU A 107 3.01 13.44 5.23
N SER A 108 2.94 14.29 4.22
CA SER A 108 3.49 15.63 4.24
C SER A 108 2.55 16.61 3.54
N ILE A 109 2.50 17.83 4.06
CA ILE A 109 1.65 18.90 3.56
C ILE A 109 2.53 20.08 3.21
N ASP A 110 2.43 20.55 1.96
CA ASP A 110 3.15 21.73 1.44
C ASP A 110 4.67 21.65 1.61
N GLN A 111 5.22 20.43 1.59
CA GLN A 111 6.66 20.17 1.65
C GLN A 111 7.17 19.66 0.30
N PRO A 112 8.45 19.87 -0.03
CA PRO A 112 9.08 19.21 -1.18
C PRO A 112 8.97 17.69 -1.06
N LEU A 113 8.83 17.01 -2.19
CA LEU A 113 8.86 15.55 -2.20
C LEU A 113 10.21 15.03 -1.68
N PRO A 114 10.24 13.92 -0.95
CA PRO A 114 11.48 13.32 -0.47
C PRO A 114 12.49 12.97 -1.58
N VAL A 115 11.99 12.80 -2.80
CA VAL A 115 12.81 12.48 -3.98
C VAL A 115 13.39 13.72 -4.70
N GLU A 116 13.00 14.92 -4.28
CA GLU A 116 13.46 16.20 -4.85
C GLU A 116 14.58 16.85 -4.01
N GLN A 117 15.13 16.13 -3.00
CA GLN A 117 16.17 16.61 -2.10
C GLN A 117 17.55 16.03 -2.45
#